data_e87f72295f599571bb25e77e7a599a2f
#
_entry.id   e87f72295f599571bb25e77e7a599a2f
#
_cell.length_a   1.000
_cell.length_b   1.000
_cell.length_c   1.000
_cell.angle_alpha   90.00
_cell.angle_beta   90.00
_cell.angle_gamma   90.00
#
_symmetry.space_group_name_H-M   'P 1'
#
loop_
_entity.id
_entity.type
_entity.pdbx_description
1 polymer ?
#
loop_
_entity_poly.entity_id
_entity_poly.type
_entity_poly.pdbx_seq_one_letter_code
_entity_poly.pdbx_strand_id
1 'polypeptide(L)'
;KKGRLAFHTHCQAADFDLVKEPIVVGNGFDLDVYHSNFVSGGPLGWAGRISPEKGLEDAVAVAKALREPLLVWGLIEDQAYVQEIESSAPVGGIDWRGYLPTSIFQQELSRCRALINTPKWNEAYGNVVAEAMACGVPVIAYDRGGPGELIVSGVTGWLVPPDDVNGLVDAVGLINQLDRCA
;
A
#
# COMPACT_ATOMS: atom_id res chain seq x y z
N LYS A 1 -6.03 16.68 -33.73
CA LYS A 1 -5.74 17.39 -32.47
C LYS A 1 -4.67 16.59 -31.72
N LYS A 2 -3.46 17.15 -31.52
CA LYS A 2 -2.47 16.52 -30.67
C LYS A 2 -2.97 16.70 -29.22
N GLY A 3 -3.40 15.62 -28.58
CA GLY A 3 -3.76 15.60 -27.16
C GLY A 3 -2.52 15.94 -26.31
N ARG A 4 -2.72 16.54 -25.15
CA ARG A 4 -1.72 16.63 -24.09
C ARG A 4 -1.91 15.41 -23.20
N LEU A 5 -0.81 14.73 -22.86
CA LEU A 5 -0.80 13.65 -21.88
C LEU A 5 -0.45 14.26 -20.53
N ALA A 6 -1.17 13.82 -19.50
CA ALA A 6 -0.86 14.09 -18.12
C ALA A 6 -0.74 12.77 -17.36
N PHE A 7 0.08 12.74 -16.35
CA PHE A 7 0.44 11.54 -15.56
C PHE A 7 0.21 11.82 -14.09
N HIS A 8 0.05 10.78 -13.32
CA HIS A 8 -0.11 10.93 -11.87
C HIS A 8 1.22 11.10 -11.15
N THR A 9 2.29 10.49 -11.70
CA THR A 9 3.65 10.53 -11.12
C THR A 9 4.70 10.65 -12.22
N HIS A 10 5.91 11.05 -11.87
CA HIS A 10 7.05 11.02 -12.78
C HIS A 10 7.43 9.59 -13.17
N CYS A 11 7.34 8.64 -12.24
CA CYS A 11 7.58 7.22 -12.51
C CYS A 11 6.62 6.68 -13.56
N GLN A 12 5.32 7.02 -13.49
CA GLN A 12 4.37 6.66 -14.53
C GLN A 12 4.74 7.27 -15.88
N ALA A 13 5.15 8.54 -15.90
CA ALA A 13 5.53 9.20 -17.14
C ALA A 13 6.78 8.57 -17.79
N ALA A 14 7.70 8.03 -16.98
CA ALA A 14 8.92 7.39 -17.45
C ALA A 14 8.69 6.08 -18.23
N ASP A 15 7.49 5.47 -18.10
CA ASP A 15 7.10 4.30 -18.90
C ASP A 15 6.80 4.64 -20.37
N PHE A 16 6.83 5.93 -20.76
CA PHE A 16 6.47 6.42 -22.08
C PHE A 16 7.61 7.18 -22.74
N ASP A 17 7.83 6.95 -24.04
CA ASP A 17 8.75 7.74 -24.85
C ASP A 17 8.18 9.13 -25.12
N LEU A 18 8.44 10.08 -24.24
CA LEU A 18 7.93 11.44 -24.33
C LEU A 18 8.92 12.35 -25.06
N VAL A 19 8.43 13.11 -26.04
CA VAL A 19 9.23 14.12 -26.76
C VAL A 19 9.39 15.42 -25.94
N LYS A 20 8.53 15.62 -24.94
CA LYS A 20 8.48 16.81 -24.09
C LYS A 20 8.35 16.42 -22.64
N GLU A 21 8.73 17.34 -21.76
CA GLU A 21 8.52 17.23 -20.33
C GLU A 21 7.06 16.80 -20.01
N PRO A 22 6.88 15.79 -19.16
CA PRO A 22 5.56 15.34 -18.78
C PRO A 22 4.82 16.37 -17.93
N ILE A 23 3.50 16.43 -18.07
CA ILE A 23 2.66 17.16 -17.12
C ILE A 23 2.26 16.15 -16.04
N VAL A 24 2.71 16.38 -14.81
CA VAL A 24 2.33 15.57 -13.66
C VAL A 24 1.28 16.33 -12.86
N VAL A 25 0.14 15.69 -12.59
CA VAL A 25 -1.02 16.32 -11.92
C VAL A 25 -1.39 15.65 -10.59
N GLY A 26 -0.78 14.51 -10.27
CA GLY A 26 -1.12 13.77 -9.07
C GLY A 26 -2.59 13.33 -8.99
N ASN A 27 -3.02 12.86 -7.83
CA ASN A 27 -4.42 12.65 -7.48
C ASN A 27 -4.83 13.60 -6.36
N GLY A 28 -6.08 14.07 -6.41
CA GLY A 28 -6.65 14.90 -5.35
C GLY A 28 -7.39 14.04 -4.32
N PHE A 29 -7.21 14.35 -3.04
CA PHE A 29 -7.94 13.75 -1.93
C PHE A 29 -8.60 14.86 -1.13
N ASP A 30 -9.88 14.68 -0.81
CA ASP A 30 -10.58 15.55 0.13
C ASP A 30 -10.24 15.09 1.56
N LEU A 31 -9.25 15.74 2.17
CA LEU A 31 -8.76 15.34 3.49
C LEU A 31 -9.79 15.52 4.61
N ASP A 32 -10.82 16.33 4.41
CA ASP A 32 -11.87 16.57 5.41
C ASP A 32 -12.76 15.32 5.63
N VAL A 33 -12.76 14.37 4.67
CA VAL A 33 -13.51 13.12 4.80
C VAL A 33 -12.70 11.99 5.44
N TYR A 34 -11.39 12.18 5.65
CA TYR A 34 -10.53 11.19 6.28
C TYR A 34 -10.39 11.45 7.78
N HIS A 35 -10.48 10.39 8.56
CA HIS A 35 -10.31 10.44 10.01
C HIS A 35 -8.97 9.85 10.38
N SER A 36 -8.03 10.72 10.72
CA SER A 36 -6.72 10.28 11.20
C SER A 36 -6.80 9.71 12.61
N ASN A 37 -6.10 8.60 12.82
CA ASN A 37 -5.92 7.99 14.13
C ASN A 37 -4.43 7.77 14.37
N PHE A 38 -3.87 8.53 15.29
CA PHE A 38 -2.44 8.51 15.59
C PHE A 38 -2.06 7.50 16.68
N VAL A 39 -2.97 6.58 17.02
CA VAL A 39 -2.67 5.55 18.04
C VAL A 39 -1.68 4.54 17.46
N SER A 40 -0.58 4.35 18.16
CA SER A 40 0.39 3.29 17.88
C SER A 40 -0.17 1.92 18.23
N GLY A 41 0.05 0.94 17.38
CA GLY A 41 -0.42 -0.43 17.60
C GLY A 41 -1.49 -0.85 16.58
N GLY A 42 -2.07 -2.02 16.78
CA GLY A 42 -3.03 -2.60 15.86
C GLY A 42 -2.42 -3.58 14.85
N PRO A 43 -3.24 -4.18 13.97
CA PRO A 43 -2.81 -5.16 12.99
C PRO A 43 -2.06 -4.51 11.82
N LEU A 44 -1.40 -5.34 11.01
CA LEU A 44 -0.96 -4.96 9.68
C LEU A 44 -2.14 -5.01 8.72
N GLY A 45 -2.15 -4.13 7.72
CA GLY A 45 -3.15 -4.09 6.68
C GLY A 45 -2.53 -4.20 5.29
N TRP A 46 -3.29 -4.72 4.35
CA TRP A 46 -3.03 -4.68 2.92
C TRP A 46 -4.33 -4.39 2.18
N ALA A 47 -4.29 -3.53 1.17
CA ALA A 47 -5.48 -3.20 0.40
C ALA A 47 -5.18 -3.05 -1.10
N GLY A 48 -6.05 -3.63 -1.92
CA GLY A 48 -5.94 -3.58 -3.37
C GLY A 48 -6.84 -4.59 -4.05
N ARG A 49 -6.84 -4.62 -5.38
CA ARG A 49 -7.41 -5.74 -6.12
C ARG A 49 -6.61 -6.99 -5.79
N ILE A 50 -7.29 -8.10 -5.51
CA ILE A 50 -6.62 -9.33 -5.16
C ILE A 50 -6.30 -10.07 -6.45
N SER A 51 -5.09 -9.81 -6.95
CA SER A 51 -4.54 -10.27 -8.23
C SER A 51 -3.00 -10.23 -8.15
N PRO A 52 -2.29 -11.07 -8.93
CA PRO A 52 -0.84 -11.25 -8.81
C PRO A 52 -0.02 -9.96 -8.92
N GLU A 53 -0.42 -9.02 -9.78
CA GLU A 53 0.30 -7.75 -9.95
C GLU A 53 0.27 -6.85 -8.72
N LYS A 54 -0.62 -7.13 -7.76
CA LYS A 54 -0.69 -6.38 -6.48
C LYS A 54 0.15 -6.98 -5.37
N GLY A 55 0.65 -8.23 -5.55
CA GLY A 55 1.68 -8.83 -4.70
C GLY A 55 1.27 -9.13 -3.27
N LEU A 56 0.00 -9.52 -3.04
CA LEU A 56 -0.48 -9.87 -1.70
C LEU A 56 0.35 -10.99 -1.05
N GLU A 57 0.93 -11.90 -1.83
CA GLU A 57 1.78 -13.00 -1.35
C GLU A 57 2.94 -12.51 -0.49
N ASP A 58 3.56 -11.38 -0.83
CA ASP A 58 4.68 -10.84 -0.06
C ASP A 58 4.21 -10.24 1.27
N ALA A 59 3.06 -9.56 1.29
CA ALA A 59 2.47 -9.06 2.53
C ALA A 59 2.08 -10.22 3.47
N VAL A 60 1.58 -11.32 2.92
CA VAL A 60 1.29 -12.55 3.67
C VAL A 60 2.57 -13.18 4.19
N ALA A 61 3.66 -13.19 3.41
CA ALA A 61 4.95 -13.67 3.86
C ALA A 61 5.50 -12.83 5.04
N VAL A 62 5.33 -11.50 5.01
CA VAL A 62 5.66 -10.60 6.14
C VAL A 62 4.85 -10.97 7.37
N ALA A 63 3.53 -11.08 7.25
CA ALA A 63 2.64 -11.45 8.36
C ALA A 63 3.01 -12.82 8.98
N LYS A 64 3.34 -13.78 8.12
CA LYS A 64 3.81 -15.11 8.54
C LYS A 64 5.12 -15.05 9.31
N ALA A 65 6.10 -14.27 8.83
CA ALA A 65 7.39 -14.11 9.49
C ALA A 65 7.23 -13.47 10.88
N LEU A 66 6.32 -12.52 11.00
CA LEU A 66 6.02 -11.82 12.26
C LEU A 66 5.06 -12.62 13.17
N ARG A 67 4.43 -13.69 12.66
CA ARG A 67 3.38 -14.46 13.34
C ARG A 67 2.18 -13.60 13.77
N GLU A 68 1.79 -12.70 12.90
CA GLU A 68 0.68 -11.78 13.12
C GLU A 68 -0.37 -11.92 12.01
N PRO A 69 -1.66 -11.63 12.30
CA PRO A 69 -2.68 -11.60 11.29
C PRO A 69 -2.51 -10.39 10.36
N LEU A 70 -2.90 -10.55 9.08
CA LEU A 70 -2.97 -9.51 8.09
C LEU A 70 -4.43 -9.22 7.76
N LEU A 71 -4.88 -7.98 7.91
CA LEU A 71 -6.18 -7.55 7.40
C LEU A 71 -6.07 -7.30 5.90
N VAL A 72 -6.95 -7.89 5.11
CA VAL A 72 -6.93 -7.78 3.64
C VAL A 72 -8.25 -7.23 3.12
N TRP A 73 -8.18 -6.07 2.46
CA TRP A 73 -9.32 -5.43 1.80
C TRP A 73 -9.17 -5.46 0.28
N GLY A 74 -10.25 -5.78 -0.41
CA GLY A 74 -10.33 -5.66 -1.86
C GLY A 74 -11.28 -6.64 -2.52
N LEU A 75 -11.42 -6.48 -3.82
CA LEU A 75 -12.16 -7.39 -4.68
C LEU A 75 -11.22 -8.51 -5.15
N ILE A 76 -11.71 -9.74 -5.08
CA ILE A 76 -11.03 -10.89 -5.66
C ILE A 76 -11.25 -10.86 -7.16
N GLU A 77 -10.17 -10.68 -7.92
CA GLU A 77 -10.18 -10.78 -9.39
C GLU A 77 -9.67 -12.13 -9.87
N ASP A 78 -8.79 -12.76 -9.10
CA ASP A 78 -8.20 -14.07 -9.42
C ASP A 78 -8.40 -15.05 -8.25
N GLN A 79 -9.34 -15.97 -8.44
CA GLN A 79 -9.67 -16.98 -7.42
C GLN A 79 -8.57 -18.04 -7.27
N ALA A 80 -7.83 -18.36 -8.34
CA ALA A 80 -6.72 -19.31 -8.27
C ALA A 80 -5.58 -18.73 -7.44
N TYR A 81 -5.29 -17.44 -7.64
CA TYR A 81 -4.29 -16.72 -6.84
C TYR A 81 -4.66 -16.70 -5.35
N VAL A 82 -5.94 -16.48 -5.01
CA VAL A 82 -6.39 -16.56 -3.61
C VAL A 82 -6.13 -17.95 -3.01
N GLN A 83 -6.43 -19.03 -3.75
CA GLN A 83 -6.19 -20.40 -3.27
C GLN A 83 -4.69 -20.67 -3.02
N GLU A 84 -3.82 -20.16 -3.87
CA GLU A 84 -2.36 -20.26 -3.68
C GLU A 84 -1.93 -19.53 -2.40
N ILE A 85 -2.42 -18.31 -2.18
CA ILE A 85 -2.14 -17.53 -0.98
C ILE A 85 -2.63 -18.25 0.27
N GLU A 86 -3.89 -18.71 0.28
CA GLU A 86 -4.46 -19.42 1.43
C GLU A 86 -3.69 -20.70 1.76
N SER A 87 -3.20 -21.42 0.74
CA SER A 87 -2.38 -22.63 0.95
C SER A 87 -1.03 -22.34 1.60
N SER A 88 -0.49 -21.14 1.41
CA SER A 88 0.81 -20.69 1.96
C SER A 88 0.70 -19.97 3.28
N ALA A 89 -0.48 -19.42 3.59
CA ALA A 89 -0.73 -18.67 4.81
C ALA A 89 -0.85 -19.58 6.04
N PRO A 90 -0.45 -19.11 7.23
CA PRO A 90 -0.76 -19.81 8.47
C PRO A 90 -2.27 -19.81 8.73
N VAL A 91 -2.76 -20.83 9.43
CA VAL A 91 -4.19 -20.89 9.83
C VAL A 91 -4.55 -19.62 10.61
N GLY A 92 -5.58 -18.89 10.16
CA GLY A 92 -5.98 -17.61 10.75
C GLY A 92 -5.02 -16.45 10.51
N GLY A 93 -4.04 -16.62 9.58
CA GLY A 93 -3.05 -15.57 9.27
C GLY A 93 -3.59 -14.45 8.37
N ILE A 94 -4.73 -14.67 7.71
CA ILE A 94 -5.39 -13.67 6.87
C ILE A 94 -6.81 -13.43 7.39
N ASP A 95 -7.14 -12.16 7.62
CA ASP A 95 -8.50 -11.71 7.90
C ASP A 95 -9.05 -11.01 6.64
N TRP A 96 -9.84 -11.74 5.86
CA TRP A 96 -10.45 -11.25 4.63
C TRP A 96 -11.63 -10.31 4.94
N ARG A 97 -11.45 -9.03 4.68
CA ARG A 97 -12.43 -7.98 4.96
C ARG A 97 -13.31 -7.66 3.74
N GLY A 98 -12.93 -8.17 2.55
CA GLY A 98 -13.63 -7.88 1.31
C GLY A 98 -13.52 -6.43 0.86
N TYR A 99 -14.39 -6.02 -0.05
CA TYR A 99 -14.46 -4.63 -0.51
C TYR A 99 -15.40 -3.83 0.40
N LEU A 100 -14.91 -2.71 0.90
CA LEU A 100 -15.67 -1.81 1.76
C LEU A 100 -15.85 -0.43 1.09
N PRO A 101 -16.98 0.25 1.33
CA PRO A 101 -17.10 1.68 1.01
C PRO A 101 -15.99 2.49 1.69
N THR A 102 -15.51 3.55 1.03
CA THR A 102 -14.37 4.35 1.52
C THR A 102 -14.53 4.80 2.98
N SER A 103 -15.73 5.23 3.38
CA SER A 103 -16.01 5.69 4.74
C SER A 103 -15.85 4.61 5.82
N ILE A 104 -16.09 3.34 5.48
CA ILE A 104 -15.90 2.21 6.40
C ILE A 104 -14.45 1.72 6.31
N PHE A 105 -13.92 1.61 5.10
CA PHE A 105 -12.54 1.19 4.87
C PHE A 105 -11.55 2.07 5.65
N GLN A 106 -11.66 3.40 5.55
CA GLN A 106 -10.77 4.31 6.25
C GLN A 106 -10.86 4.19 7.79
N GLN A 107 -12.05 3.89 8.35
CA GLN A 107 -12.20 3.66 9.78
C GLN A 107 -11.48 2.39 10.25
N GLU A 108 -11.51 1.34 9.44
CA GLU A 108 -10.76 0.10 9.74
C GLU A 108 -9.27 0.31 9.52
N LEU A 109 -8.89 0.93 8.40
CA LEU A 109 -7.51 1.23 8.03
C LEU A 109 -6.83 2.10 9.10
N SER A 110 -7.50 3.13 9.62
CA SER A 110 -6.96 4.02 10.65
C SER A 110 -6.55 3.31 11.95
N ARG A 111 -7.04 2.09 12.18
CA ARG A 111 -6.68 1.26 13.33
C ARG A 111 -5.45 0.38 13.09
N CYS A 112 -4.95 0.35 11.86
CA CYS A 112 -3.75 -0.41 11.56
C CYS A 112 -2.49 0.30 12.06
N ARG A 113 -1.50 -0.48 12.47
CA ARG A 113 -0.19 0.07 12.81
C ARG A 113 0.61 0.43 11.57
N ALA A 114 0.39 -0.26 10.45
CA ALA A 114 0.92 0.06 9.13
C ALA A 114 0.10 -0.58 8.02
N LEU A 115 0.17 0.02 6.83
CA LEU A 115 -0.23 -0.59 5.58
C LEU A 115 1.01 -1.18 4.89
N ILE A 116 0.93 -2.44 4.43
CA ILE A 116 1.92 -3.06 3.56
C ILE A 116 1.46 -2.90 2.11
N ASN A 117 2.32 -2.40 1.23
CA ASN A 117 2.00 -2.20 -0.18
C ASN A 117 3.11 -2.80 -1.06
N THR A 118 2.80 -3.85 -1.78
CA THR A 118 3.76 -4.76 -2.42
C THR A 118 3.55 -4.94 -3.93
N PRO A 119 3.35 -3.87 -4.73
CA PRO A 119 3.04 -4.03 -6.15
C PRO A 119 4.18 -4.75 -6.90
N LYS A 120 3.80 -5.69 -7.79
CA LYS A 120 4.71 -6.39 -8.70
C LYS A 120 4.87 -5.68 -10.05
N TRP A 121 4.14 -4.61 -10.26
CA TRP A 121 4.16 -3.77 -11.44
C TRP A 121 4.54 -2.33 -11.09
N ASN A 122 4.82 -1.51 -12.10
CA ASN A 122 5.08 -0.08 -11.88
C ASN A 122 3.75 0.63 -11.56
N GLU A 123 3.46 0.81 -10.25
CA GLU A 123 2.20 1.40 -9.78
C GLU A 123 2.12 2.87 -10.21
N ALA A 124 1.05 3.25 -10.90
CA ALA A 124 0.92 4.60 -11.45
C ALA A 124 0.90 5.70 -10.38
N TYR A 125 0.21 5.48 -9.26
CA TYR A 125 0.12 6.44 -8.16
C TYR A 125 0.17 5.73 -6.79
N GLY A 126 -0.74 4.78 -6.54
CA GLY A 126 -0.89 4.14 -5.24
C GLY A 126 -1.94 4.85 -4.37
N ASN A 127 -3.19 4.91 -4.82
CA ASN A 127 -4.27 5.58 -4.07
C ASN A 127 -4.36 5.10 -2.62
N VAL A 128 -4.24 3.80 -2.39
CA VAL A 128 -4.32 3.22 -1.04
C VAL A 128 -3.18 3.69 -0.14
N VAL A 129 -2.00 4.02 -0.72
CA VAL A 129 -0.88 4.61 0.01
C VAL A 129 -1.26 6.01 0.52
N ALA A 130 -1.82 6.85 -0.37
CA ALA A 130 -2.28 8.18 0.00
C ALA A 130 -3.44 8.13 1.01
N GLU A 131 -4.39 7.19 0.85
CA GLU A 131 -5.49 6.97 1.79
C GLU A 131 -4.99 6.55 3.18
N ALA A 132 -3.98 5.68 3.25
CA ALA A 132 -3.37 5.28 4.52
C ALA A 132 -2.71 6.47 5.22
N MET A 133 -1.91 7.25 4.49
CA MET A 133 -1.29 8.46 5.03
C MET A 133 -2.32 9.49 5.49
N ALA A 134 -3.43 9.68 4.75
CA ALA A 134 -4.54 10.55 5.16
C ALA A 134 -5.23 10.06 6.45
N CYS A 135 -5.19 8.75 6.73
CA CYS A 135 -5.67 8.16 7.98
C CYS A 135 -4.63 8.19 9.11
N GLY A 136 -3.43 8.76 8.91
CA GLY A 136 -2.33 8.76 9.88
C GLY A 136 -1.67 7.38 10.02
N VAL A 137 -1.82 6.50 9.03
CA VAL A 137 -1.25 5.15 9.02
C VAL A 137 0.03 5.14 8.19
N PRO A 138 1.19 4.82 8.77
CA PRO A 138 2.43 4.72 8.01
C PRO A 138 2.37 3.57 7.00
N VAL A 139 3.07 3.76 5.88
CA VAL A 139 3.08 2.77 4.80
C VAL A 139 4.47 2.16 4.65
N ILE A 140 4.52 0.85 4.56
CA ILE A 140 5.72 0.11 4.17
C ILE A 140 5.49 -0.42 2.77
N ALA A 141 6.28 0.02 1.82
CA ALA A 141 6.05 -0.30 0.42
C ALA A 141 7.32 -0.64 -0.32
N TYR A 142 7.17 -1.40 -1.40
CA TYR A 142 8.23 -1.48 -2.40
C TYR A 142 8.44 -0.12 -3.06
N ASP A 143 9.72 0.26 -3.26
CA ASP A 143 10.11 1.42 -4.07
C ASP A 143 9.87 1.10 -5.56
N ARG A 144 8.59 1.08 -5.94
CA ARG A 144 8.15 0.70 -7.29
C ARG A 144 6.98 1.58 -7.74
N GLY A 145 7.28 2.52 -8.62
CA GLY A 145 6.29 3.45 -9.16
C GLY A 145 5.86 4.54 -8.18
N GLY A 146 4.58 4.88 -8.19
CA GLY A 146 4.00 5.96 -7.40
C GLY A 146 4.29 5.90 -5.90
N PRO A 147 4.26 4.75 -5.21
CA PRO A 147 4.65 4.66 -3.81
C PRO A 147 6.03 5.26 -3.51
N GLY A 148 6.99 5.10 -4.43
CA GLY A 148 8.33 5.70 -4.32
C GLY A 148 8.34 7.23 -4.32
N GLU A 149 7.33 7.87 -4.95
CA GLU A 149 7.18 9.34 -4.96
C GLU A 149 6.32 9.86 -3.80
N LEU A 150 5.46 9.02 -3.21
CA LEU A 150 4.54 9.41 -2.15
C LEU A 150 5.14 9.27 -0.75
N ILE A 151 5.94 8.22 -0.53
CA ILE A 151 6.44 7.87 0.80
C ILE A 151 7.77 8.57 1.06
N VAL A 152 7.84 9.25 2.20
CA VAL A 152 9.09 9.82 2.72
C VAL A 152 9.59 8.88 3.82
N SER A 153 10.65 8.10 3.51
CA SER A 153 11.21 7.11 4.44
C SER A 153 11.64 7.77 5.75
N GLY A 154 11.21 7.17 6.86
CA GLY A 154 11.44 7.70 8.21
C GLY A 154 10.49 8.81 8.65
N VAL A 155 9.54 9.23 7.79
CA VAL A 155 8.52 10.24 8.11
C VAL A 155 7.11 9.67 7.93
N THR A 156 6.73 9.29 6.71
CA THR A 156 5.39 8.76 6.42
C THR A 156 5.35 7.24 6.29
N GLY A 157 6.51 6.58 6.36
CA GLY A 157 6.65 5.14 6.20
C GLY A 157 8.06 4.74 5.84
N TRP A 158 8.21 3.61 5.16
CA TRP A 158 9.49 3.08 4.71
C TRP A 158 9.38 2.53 3.29
N LEU A 159 10.35 2.89 2.46
CA LEU A 159 10.54 2.30 1.13
C LEU A 159 11.56 1.16 1.22
N VAL A 160 11.22 0.06 0.58
CA VAL A 160 12.03 -1.17 0.55
C VAL A 160 12.32 -1.52 -0.91
N PRO A 161 13.50 -2.04 -1.24
CA PRO A 161 13.77 -2.52 -2.59
C PRO A 161 12.69 -3.50 -3.08
N PRO A 162 12.30 -3.44 -4.37
CA PRO A 162 11.32 -4.36 -4.92
C PRO A 162 11.67 -5.83 -4.65
N ASP A 163 10.65 -6.59 -4.25
CA ASP A 163 10.72 -8.04 -3.99
C ASP A 163 11.60 -8.45 -2.79
N ASP A 164 12.03 -7.49 -1.95
CA ASP A 164 12.76 -7.74 -0.71
C ASP A 164 11.79 -7.90 0.49
N VAL A 165 11.26 -9.11 0.65
CA VAL A 165 10.36 -9.45 1.77
C VAL A 165 11.04 -9.29 3.13
N ASN A 166 12.33 -9.59 3.23
CA ASN A 166 13.06 -9.42 4.50
C ASN A 166 13.18 -7.94 4.87
N GLY A 167 13.45 -7.09 3.89
CA GLY A 167 13.44 -5.63 4.08
C GLY A 167 12.08 -5.12 4.55
N LEU A 168 10.96 -5.68 4.06
CA LEU A 168 9.62 -5.34 4.57
C LEU A 168 9.47 -5.75 6.05
N VAL A 169 9.93 -6.93 6.44
CA VAL A 169 9.89 -7.41 7.84
C VAL A 169 10.69 -6.46 8.74
N ASP A 170 11.91 -6.11 8.33
CA ASP A 170 12.78 -5.18 9.07
C ASP A 170 12.12 -3.80 9.21
N ALA A 171 11.52 -3.28 8.13
CA ALA A 171 10.82 -2.01 8.12
C ALA A 171 9.60 -1.99 9.07
N VAL A 172 8.87 -3.11 9.21
CA VAL A 172 7.80 -3.25 10.21
C VAL A 172 8.36 -3.06 11.62
N GLY A 173 9.56 -3.53 11.92
CA GLY A 173 10.24 -3.32 13.20
C GLY A 173 10.56 -1.85 13.50
N LEU A 174 10.67 -1.01 12.47
CA LEU A 174 10.99 0.42 12.61
C LEU A 174 9.76 1.33 12.80
N ILE A 175 8.54 0.82 12.64
CA ILE A 175 7.32 1.65 12.67
C ILE A 175 7.18 2.48 13.95
N ASN A 176 7.59 1.93 15.09
CA ASN A 176 7.50 2.63 16.37
C ASN A 176 8.48 3.81 16.51
N GLN A 177 9.38 4.00 15.54
CA GLN A 177 10.29 5.14 15.49
C GLN A 177 9.67 6.35 14.76
N LEU A 178 8.53 6.15 14.08
CA LEU A 178 7.83 7.23 13.37
C LEU A 178 7.01 8.05 14.36
N ASP A 179 7.12 9.37 14.25
CA ASP A 179 6.18 10.30 14.86
C ASP A 179 4.97 10.45 13.93
N ARG A 180 3.85 9.85 14.29
CA ARG A 180 2.61 9.90 13.49
C ARG A 180 1.91 11.26 13.54
N CYS A 181 2.37 12.16 14.40
CA CYS A 181 1.82 13.51 14.55
C CYS A 181 2.64 14.58 13.82
N ALA A 182 3.76 14.17 13.17
CA ALA A 182 4.67 15.07 12.48
C ALA A 182 4.15 15.55 11.12
#